data_b66d0254a53c760828612dad6b3b4cc3
#
_entry.id   b66d0254a53c760828612dad6b3b4cc3
#
_cell.length_a   1.000
_cell.length_b   1.000
_cell.length_c   1.000
_cell.angle_alpha   90.00
_cell.angle_beta   90.00
_cell.angle_gamma   90.00
#
_symmetry.space_group_name_H-M   'P 1'
#
loop_
_entity.id
_entity.type
_entity.pdbx_description
1 polymer ?
#
loop_
_entity_poly.entity_id
_entity_poly.type
_entity_poly.pdbx_seq_one_letter_code
_entity_poly.pdbx_strand_id
1 'polypeptide(L)' 'MKNRVKLFRVMKNLSQRRLAELAGCSQQEISAIEKGEVIPTVYMALCIARQLEVKVEDLFMLEGGKDERAGILY' A
#
# COMPACT_ATOMS: atom_id res chain seq x y z
N MET A 1 8.03 -3.03 4.65
CA MET A 1 7.27 -3.82 3.66
C MET A 1 7.35 -3.16 2.32
N LYS A 2 7.66 -3.93 1.30
CA LYS A 2 7.73 -3.37 -0.03
C LYS A 2 6.36 -3.08 -0.56
N ASN A 3 6.21 -1.99 -1.26
CA ASN A 3 4.92 -1.66 -1.84
C ASN A 3 5.08 -0.75 -3.05
N ARG A 4 4.01 -0.59 -3.79
CA ARG A 4 3.98 0.23 -4.97
C ARG A 4 3.03 1.41 -4.83
N VAL A 5 2.79 1.84 -3.60
CA VAL A 5 1.86 2.94 -3.35
C VAL A 5 2.31 4.19 -4.08
N LYS A 6 3.59 4.54 -3.95
CA LYS A 6 4.09 5.75 -4.58
C LYS A 6 3.97 5.66 -6.10
N LEU A 7 4.29 4.49 -6.66
CA LEU A 7 4.22 4.31 -8.10
C LEU A 7 2.80 4.57 -8.61
N PHE A 8 1.82 3.89 -8.05
CA PHE A 8 0.45 4.05 -8.53
C PHE A 8 -0.11 5.42 -8.20
N ARG A 9 0.31 6.01 -7.08
CA ARG A 9 -0.12 7.34 -6.72
C ARG A 9 0.36 8.36 -7.76
N VAL A 10 1.63 8.27 -8.13
CA VAL A 10 2.21 9.20 -9.10
C VAL A 10 1.56 8.99 -10.47
N MET A 11 1.29 7.74 -10.83
CA MET A 11 0.64 7.47 -12.08
C MET A 11 -0.75 8.09 -12.17
N LYS A 12 -1.39 8.30 -11.02
CA LYS A 12 -2.68 8.94 -10.99
C LYS A 12 -2.58 10.44 -10.72
N ASN A 13 -1.37 10.97 -10.72
CA ASN A 13 -1.13 12.38 -10.49
C ASN A 13 -1.68 12.86 -9.13
N LEU A 14 -1.57 12.02 -8.13
CA LEU A 14 -2.01 12.39 -6.80
C LEU A 14 -0.81 12.72 -5.92
N SER A 15 -0.93 13.76 -5.10
CA SER A 15 0.07 14.05 -4.10
C SER A 15 -0.15 13.11 -2.92
N GLN A 16 0.82 12.99 -2.04
CA GLN A 16 0.64 12.22 -0.82
C GLN A 16 -0.52 12.78 -0.01
N ARG A 17 -0.61 14.10 0.05
CA ARG A 17 -1.66 14.75 0.80
C ARG A 17 -3.02 14.43 0.23
N ARG A 18 -3.14 14.47 -1.09
CA ARG A 18 -4.43 14.20 -1.72
C ARG A 18 -4.84 12.74 -1.53
N LEU A 19 -3.89 11.82 -1.67
CA LEU A 19 -4.20 10.43 -1.45
C LEU A 19 -4.64 10.21 0.00
N ALA A 20 -3.96 10.86 0.94
CA ALA A 20 -4.32 10.75 2.34
C ALA A 20 -5.75 11.24 2.58
N GLU A 21 -6.12 12.36 1.98
CA GLU A 21 -7.48 12.88 2.10
C GLU A 21 -8.49 11.88 1.58
N LEU A 22 -8.21 11.31 0.42
CA LEU A 22 -9.13 10.38 -0.20
C LEU A 22 -9.24 9.06 0.57
N ALA A 23 -8.15 8.62 1.15
CA ALA A 23 -8.13 7.37 1.89
C ALA A 23 -8.54 7.52 3.35
N GLY A 24 -8.65 8.75 3.81
CA GLY A 24 -9.09 8.99 5.18
C GLY A 24 -7.99 8.86 6.22
N CYS A 25 -6.78 9.24 5.88
CA CYS A 25 -5.68 9.18 6.84
C CYS A 25 -4.80 10.42 6.71
N SER A 26 -3.69 10.46 7.43
CA SER A 26 -2.81 11.62 7.39
C SER A 26 -1.75 11.46 6.30
N GLN A 27 -1.20 12.57 5.88
CA GLN A 27 -0.13 12.55 4.90
C GLN A 27 1.09 11.83 5.49
N GLN A 28 1.36 11.99 6.79
CA GLN A 28 2.46 11.31 7.43
C GLN A 28 2.30 9.81 7.34
N GLU A 29 1.06 9.31 7.45
CA GLU A 29 0.80 7.91 7.33
C GLU A 29 1.13 7.41 5.93
N ILE A 30 0.68 8.14 4.91
CA ILE A 30 0.97 7.76 3.53
C ILE A 30 2.48 7.76 3.31
N SER A 31 3.17 8.79 3.80
CA SER A 31 4.62 8.87 3.64
C SER A 31 5.33 7.69 4.29
N ALA A 32 4.93 7.34 5.51
CA ALA A 32 5.56 6.24 6.22
C ALA A 32 5.28 4.90 5.54
N ILE A 33 4.08 4.73 5.01
CA ILE A 33 3.73 3.52 4.29
C ILE A 33 4.58 3.42 3.03
N GLU A 34 4.70 4.51 2.28
CA GLU A 34 5.48 4.49 1.04
C GLU A 34 6.94 4.15 1.28
N LYS A 35 7.48 4.57 2.42
CA LYS A 35 8.86 4.27 2.74
C LYS A 35 9.05 2.87 3.30
N GLY A 36 7.99 2.17 3.54
CA GLY A 36 8.06 0.83 4.10
C GLY A 36 8.29 0.82 5.59
N GLU A 37 8.13 1.95 6.26
CA GLU A 37 8.34 2.06 7.70
C GLU A 37 7.16 1.56 8.50
N VAL A 38 6.00 1.61 7.92
CA VAL A 38 4.77 1.23 8.59
C VAL A 38 3.98 0.29 7.71
N ILE A 39 3.42 -0.74 8.30
CA ILE A 39 2.57 -1.66 7.57
C ILE A 39 1.13 -1.23 7.85
N PRO A 40 0.35 -0.91 6.83
CA PRO A 40 -1.01 -0.44 7.06
C PRO A 40 -1.90 -1.56 7.57
N THR A 41 -2.96 -1.18 8.26
CA THR A 41 -3.97 -2.15 8.64
C THR A 41 -4.65 -2.64 7.37
N VAL A 42 -5.37 -3.74 7.47
CA VAL A 42 -6.10 -4.26 6.32
C VAL A 42 -7.09 -3.22 5.82
N TYR A 43 -7.77 -2.55 6.74
CA TYR A 43 -8.73 -1.53 6.34
C TYR A 43 -8.05 -0.42 5.55
N MET A 44 -6.94 0.09 6.05
CA MET A 44 -6.25 1.18 5.38
C MET A 44 -5.69 0.73 4.02
N ALA A 45 -5.17 -0.51 3.95
CA ALA A 45 -4.67 -1.04 2.70
C ALA A 45 -5.77 -1.11 1.66
N LEU A 46 -6.97 -1.52 2.08
CA LEU A 46 -8.11 -1.58 1.17
C LEU A 46 -8.53 -0.18 0.72
N CYS A 47 -8.51 0.79 1.63
CA CYS A 47 -8.87 2.16 1.28
C CYS A 47 -7.90 2.74 0.26
N ILE A 48 -6.61 2.52 0.46
CA ILE A 48 -5.59 3.03 -0.45
C ILE A 48 -5.74 2.36 -1.81
N ALA A 49 -5.88 1.03 -1.81
CA ALA A 49 -5.99 0.29 -3.06
C ALA A 49 -7.22 0.75 -3.85
N ARG A 50 -8.32 1.02 -3.13
CA ARG A 50 -9.52 1.47 -3.79
C ARG A 50 -9.31 2.82 -4.46
N GLN A 51 -8.64 3.74 -3.77
CA GLN A 51 -8.40 5.07 -4.36
C GLN A 51 -7.45 5.00 -5.54
N LEU A 52 -6.55 4.04 -5.54
CA LEU A 52 -5.60 3.89 -6.63
C LEU A 52 -6.14 2.97 -7.72
N GLU A 53 -7.29 2.35 -7.46
CA GLU A 53 -7.96 1.47 -8.42
C GLU A 53 -7.10 0.28 -8.81
N VAL A 54 -6.47 -0.31 -7.81
CA VAL A 54 -5.67 -1.51 -8.02
C VAL A 54 -6.02 -2.50 -6.92
N LYS A 55 -5.61 -3.73 -7.08
CA LYS A 55 -5.84 -4.73 -6.07
C LYS A 55 -4.81 -4.57 -4.96
N VAL A 56 -5.17 -4.93 -3.75
CA VAL A 56 -4.25 -4.85 -2.63
C VAL A 56 -2.99 -5.66 -2.91
N GLU A 57 -3.12 -6.81 -3.51
CA GLU A 57 -1.97 -7.65 -3.78
C GLU A 57 -1.05 -7.08 -4.85
N ASP A 58 -1.54 -6.15 -5.66
CA ASP A 58 -0.68 -5.48 -6.63
C ASP A 58 0.04 -4.32 -5.97
N LEU A 59 -0.46 -3.88 -4.82
CA LEU A 59 0.07 -2.72 -4.15
C LEU A 59 1.05 -3.08 -3.05
N PHE A 60 0.74 -4.11 -2.28
CA PHE A 60 1.58 -4.51 -1.16
C PHE A 60 2.11 -5.92 -1.37
N MET A 61 3.42 -6.10 -1.19
CA MET A 61 4.04 -7.38 -1.45
C MET A 61 4.70 -7.91 -0.21
N LEU A 62 4.57 -9.22 -0.01
CA LEU A 62 5.24 -9.83 1.11
C LEU A 62 6.70 -10.01 0.73
N GLU A 63 7.58 -9.59 1.63
CA GLU A 63 8.97 -9.71 1.34
C GLU A 63 9.47 -11.09 1.61
N GLY A 64 10.26 -11.58 0.73
CA GLY A 64 10.84 -12.85 0.83
C GLY A 64 9.90 -13.92 0.73
N GLY A 65 8.84 -13.59 0.42
CA GLY A 65 7.95 -14.48 0.40
C GLY A 65 7.75 -15.47 -0.39
N LYS A 66 8.33 -16.06 -0.75
CA LYS A 66 8.15 -16.82 -1.54
C LYS A 66 7.58 -17.81 -1.10
N ASP A 67 7.21 -18.08 -1.18
CA ASP A 67 6.61 -18.97 -1.13
C ASP A 67 6.83 -20.12 -0.58
N GLU A 68 7.70 -20.31 -0.36
CA GLU A 68 7.97 -21.40 0.19
C GLU A 68 7.10 -21.46 1.31
N ARG A 69 6.90 -20.43 1.95
CA ARG A 69 6.16 -20.50 2.98
C ARG A 69 4.86 -20.64 2.70
N ALA A 70 4.46 -20.12 1.73
CA ALA A 70 3.12 -20.20 1.37
C ALA A 70 2.82 -21.64 1.16
N GLY A 71 3.66 -22.31 0.56
CA GLY A 71 3.40 -23.67 0.32
C GLY A 71 3.32 -24.45 1.59
N ILE A 72 3.94 -24.00 2.58
CA ILE A 72 3.93 -24.70 3.74
C ILE A 72 2.75 -24.49 4.51
N LEU A 73 2.24 -23.38 4.48
CA LEU A 73 1.12 -23.07 5.23
C LEU A 73 -0.05 -23.77 4.91
N TYR A 74 -0.10 -24.20 3.86
CA TYR A 74 -1.28 -24.84 3.51
C TYR A 74 -1.04 -26.15 3.06
#